data_5c70fa283f8a79573dc9d0d7abe1b95f
#
_entry.id   5c70fa283f8a79573dc9d0d7abe1b95f
#
_cell.length_a   1.000
_cell.length_b   1.000
_cell.length_c   1.000
_cell.angle_alpha   90.00
_cell.angle_beta   90.00
_cell.angle_gamma   90.00
#
_symmetry.space_group_name_H-M   'P 1'
#
loop_
_entity.id
_entity.type
_entity.pdbx_description
1 polymer ?
#
loop_
_entity_poly.entity_id
_entity_poly.type
_entity_poly.pdbx_seq_one_letter_code
_entity_poly.pdbx_strand_id
1 'polypeptide(L)'
;MMQKKVQIISDGSLDLSQELTKEKDIEVVPFYVSFDSETYQKEMVEVGVREFYQEMVDHPTVFPKTSMPSVHDYYEVFEKHAKEQLPVICICITRKFSGSLQSATTAKDMILEEYPDAQITVIDSTINTVLQGLYVLEACRLRDMGLEYQQIVDALLPIRETGRIFFTIGSIDYLKHGGRIGKLAGIAASALKIKPLITLKEGEIFNSGITRNRLKSMKKVVDMTREYLDEVNAKPGEYSFCIGYGYDYNEALEFREMLKDLVKEHLGIDEIGIYQIGATIGVHTGPYPIGIGIIKHALTE
;
A
#
# COMPACT_ATOMS: atom_id res chain seq x y z
N MET A 1 -28.33 -12.94 -8.28
CA MET A 1 -27.02 -12.56 -7.77
C MET A 1 -26.18 -13.82 -7.69
N MET A 2 -24.99 -13.86 -8.27
CA MET A 2 -24.07 -15.00 -8.04
C MET A 2 -23.69 -14.99 -6.56
N GLN A 3 -23.70 -16.16 -5.93
CA GLN A 3 -23.29 -16.30 -4.54
C GLN A 3 -21.82 -15.92 -4.45
N LYS A 4 -21.47 -15.04 -3.52
CA LYS A 4 -20.08 -14.61 -3.27
C LYS A 4 -19.27 -15.84 -2.84
N LYS A 5 -18.16 -16.10 -3.53
CA LYS A 5 -17.34 -17.30 -3.28
C LYS A 5 -16.18 -17.06 -2.32
N VAL A 6 -15.68 -15.82 -2.21
CA VAL A 6 -14.52 -15.45 -1.41
C VAL A 6 -14.64 -14.00 -0.93
N GLN A 7 -14.36 -13.75 0.34
CA GLN A 7 -14.19 -12.40 0.88
C GLN A 7 -12.74 -11.97 0.75
N ILE A 8 -12.53 -10.79 0.18
CA ILE A 8 -11.23 -10.13 0.18
C ILE A 8 -11.19 -9.12 1.33
N ILE A 9 -10.17 -9.24 2.19
CA ILE A 9 -9.92 -8.38 3.33
C ILE A 9 -8.53 -7.79 3.19
N SER A 10 -8.34 -6.56 3.63
CA SER A 10 -7.00 -5.95 3.75
C SER A 10 -6.90 -5.13 5.01
N ASP A 11 -5.68 -4.92 5.51
CA ASP A 11 -5.47 -3.85 6.48
C ASP A 11 -5.53 -2.46 5.82
N GLY A 12 -5.64 -1.40 6.64
CA GLY A 12 -5.85 -0.04 6.17
C GLY A 12 -4.71 0.53 5.32
N SER A 13 -3.57 -0.15 5.21
CA SER A 13 -2.45 0.33 4.40
C SER A 13 -2.61 0.12 2.88
N LEU A 14 -3.77 -0.34 2.43
CA LEU A 14 -4.08 -0.51 0.99
C LEU A 14 -4.30 0.82 0.25
N ASP A 15 -4.59 1.90 0.98
CA ASP A 15 -4.76 3.27 0.47
C ASP A 15 -5.71 3.41 -0.74
N LEU A 16 -6.79 2.65 -0.75
CA LEU A 16 -7.91 2.81 -1.68
C LEU A 16 -9.02 3.64 -1.03
N SER A 17 -9.77 4.38 -1.83
CA SER A 17 -10.90 5.16 -1.30
C SER A 17 -12.01 4.27 -0.75
N GLN A 18 -12.81 4.79 0.19
CA GLN A 18 -13.96 4.06 0.74
C GLN A 18 -14.99 3.71 -0.34
N GLU A 19 -15.15 4.56 -1.35
CA GLU A 19 -16.04 4.29 -2.48
C GLU A 19 -15.56 3.07 -3.26
N LEU A 20 -14.26 3.00 -3.56
CA LEU A 20 -13.67 1.90 -4.32
C LEU A 20 -13.66 0.60 -3.51
N THR A 21 -13.33 0.64 -2.22
CA THR A 21 -13.38 -0.55 -1.36
C THR A 21 -14.80 -1.09 -1.25
N LYS A 22 -15.80 -0.21 -1.15
CA LYS A 22 -17.22 -0.60 -1.14
C LYS A 22 -17.68 -1.15 -2.49
N GLU A 23 -17.30 -0.51 -3.61
CA GLU A 23 -17.61 -0.99 -4.97
C GLU A 23 -17.06 -2.40 -5.21
N LYS A 24 -15.82 -2.63 -4.80
CA LYS A 24 -15.12 -3.92 -4.98
C LYS A 24 -15.38 -4.92 -3.85
N ASP A 25 -16.24 -4.57 -2.89
CA ASP A 25 -16.59 -5.43 -1.76
C ASP A 25 -15.34 -5.94 -1.01
N ILE A 26 -14.47 -4.98 -0.67
CA ILE A 26 -13.27 -5.19 0.14
C ILE A 26 -13.58 -4.78 1.57
N GLU A 27 -13.37 -5.67 2.53
CA GLU A 27 -13.46 -5.33 3.95
C GLU A 27 -12.09 -4.87 4.47
N VAL A 28 -12.05 -3.72 5.15
CA VAL A 28 -10.81 -3.09 5.59
C VAL A 28 -10.72 -3.12 7.10
N VAL A 29 -9.61 -3.64 7.64
CA VAL A 29 -9.28 -3.57 9.07
C VAL A 29 -8.37 -2.36 9.28
N PRO A 30 -8.88 -1.26 9.90
CA PRO A 30 -8.18 0.01 9.93
C PRO A 30 -6.98 0.00 10.87
N PHE A 31 -5.96 0.77 10.54
CA PHE A 31 -4.92 1.19 11.48
C PHE A 31 -5.45 2.32 12.36
N TYR A 32 -4.65 2.67 13.36
CA TYR A 32 -4.89 3.79 14.26
C TYR A 32 -3.79 4.82 14.11
N VAL A 33 -4.14 6.09 14.17
CA VAL A 33 -3.20 7.22 14.10
C VAL A 33 -3.42 8.16 15.28
N SER A 34 -2.36 8.83 15.72
CA SER A 34 -2.39 9.76 16.86
C SER A 34 -1.40 10.90 16.66
N PHE A 35 -1.80 12.14 16.98
CA PHE A 35 -0.93 13.31 17.01
C PHE A 35 -0.34 13.60 18.40
N ASP A 36 -1.04 13.21 19.47
CA ASP A 36 -0.65 13.44 20.86
C ASP A 36 0.00 12.24 21.54
N SER A 37 -0.01 11.06 20.89
CA SER A 37 0.44 9.77 21.41
C SER A 37 -0.41 9.18 22.55
N GLU A 38 -1.53 9.78 22.85
CA GLU A 38 -2.48 9.35 23.89
C GLU A 38 -3.80 8.91 23.27
N THR A 39 -4.34 9.73 22.36
CA THR A 39 -5.62 9.47 21.68
C THR A 39 -5.36 8.89 20.30
N TYR A 40 -5.77 7.64 20.10
CA TYR A 40 -5.67 6.94 18.81
C TYR A 40 -7.02 6.88 18.12
N GLN A 41 -7.06 7.31 16.87
CA GLN A 41 -8.26 7.35 16.03
C GLN A 41 -8.12 6.34 14.89
N LYS A 42 -9.22 5.64 14.56
CA LYS A 42 -9.28 4.72 13.41
C LYS A 42 -9.18 5.52 12.11
N GLU A 43 -8.15 5.20 11.33
CA GLU A 43 -7.96 5.79 10.01
C GLU A 43 -9.16 5.55 9.11
N MET A 44 -9.56 6.56 8.33
CA MET A 44 -10.71 6.57 7.42
C MET A 44 -12.09 6.34 8.06
N VAL A 45 -12.14 6.08 9.35
CA VAL A 45 -13.40 5.91 10.12
C VAL A 45 -13.65 7.12 11.02
N GLU A 46 -12.64 7.49 11.82
CA GLU A 46 -12.71 8.58 12.81
C GLU A 46 -11.92 9.81 12.37
N VAL A 47 -10.93 9.64 11.48
CA VAL A 47 -10.16 10.73 10.87
C VAL A 47 -10.02 10.50 9.38
N GLY A 48 -10.34 11.52 8.60
CA GLY A 48 -10.17 11.51 7.14
C GLY A 48 -8.72 11.74 6.74
N VAL A 49 -8.30 11.13 5.62
CA VAL A 49 -6.91 11.26 5.12
C VAL A 49 -6.55 12.71 4.82
N ARG A 50 -7.49 13.50 4.25
CA ARG A 50 -7.25 14.92 3.94
C ARG A 50 -7.06 15.75 5.20
N GLU A 51 -7.87 15.51 6.22
CA GLU A 51 -7.78 16.19 7.53
C GLU A 51 -6.46 15.85 8.21
N PHE A 52 -6.08 14.57 8.20
CA PHE A 52 -4.79 14.12 8.75
C PHE A 52 -3.60 14.85 8.11
N TYR A 53 -3.55 14.95 6.78
CA TYR A 53 -2.47 15.67 6.10
C TYR A 53 -2.52 17.18 6.35
N GLN A 54 -3.71 17.78 6.48
CA GLN A 54 -3.82 19.18 6.81
C GLN A 54 -3.21 19.47 8.19
N GLU A 55 -3.50 18.62 9.18
CA GLU A 55 -2.93 18.73 10.53
C GLU A 55 -1.39 18.63 10.50
N MET A 56 -0.83 17.71 9.69
CA MET A 56 0.63 17.62 9.51
C MET A 56 1.24 18.87 8.88
N VAL A 57 0.53 19.51 7.97
CA VAL A 57 1.01 20.73 7.28
C VAL A 57 0.93 21.93 8.21
N ASP A 58 -0.13 22.04 8.99
CA ASP A 58 -0.34 23.13 9.94
C ASP A 58 0.60 23.04 11.16
N HIS A 59 1.00 21.81 11.55
CA HIS A 59 1.85 21.53 12.69
C HIS A 59 3.12 20.73 12.29
N PRO A 60 4.04 21.31 11.47
CA PRO A 60 5.17 20.57 10.85
C PRO A 60 6.25 20.09 11.84
N THR A 61 6.16 20.46 13.11
CA THR A 61 7.05 19.98 14.18
C THR A 61 6.46 18.85 15.01
N VAL A 62 5.20 18.50 14.77
CA VAL A 62 4.52 17.38 15.41
C VAL A 62 4.68 16.15 14.52
N PHE A 63 5.18 15.06 15.11
CA PHE A 63 5.34 13.78 14.42
C PHE A 63 4.28 12.80 14.92
N PRO A 64 3.25 12.54 14.13
CA PRO A 64 2.20 11.62 14.52
C PRO A 64 2.72 10.18 14.65
N LYS A 65 1.92 9.32 15.28
CA LYS A 65 2.24 7.91 15.50
C LYS A 65 1.14 7.01 14.94
N THR A 66 1.49 5.74 14.70
CA THR A 66 0.54 4.72 14.30
C THR A 66 0.50 3.58 15.33
N SER A 67 -0.66 2.92 15.40
CA SER A 67 -0.81 1.62 16.00
C SER A 67 -1.42 0.66 14.98
N MET A 68 -0.92 -0.56 14.94
CA MET A 68 -1.46 -1.60 14.05
C MET A 68 -2.82 -2.10 14.55
N PRO A 69 -3.64 -2.70 13.67
CA PRO A 69 -4.85 -3.42 14.08
C PRO A 69 -4.52 -4.50 15.10
N SER A 70 -5.34 -4.62 16.12
CA SER A 70 -5.18 -5.65 17.15
C SER A 70 -5.59 -7.03 16.64
N VAL A 71 -5.26 -8.09 17.40
CA VAL A 71 -5.77 -9.43 17.15
C VAL A 71 -7.30 -9.45 17.18
N HIS A 72 -7.91 -8.66 18.09
CA HIS A 72 -9.36 -8.59 18.25
C HIS A 72 -10.04 -7.95 17.03
N ASP A 73 -9.45 -6.88 16.45
CA ASP A 73 -9.99 -6.24 15.23
C ASP A 73 -10.08 -7.23 14.07
N TYR A 74 -9.07 -8.10 13.90
CA TYR A 74 -9.09 -9.15 12.90
C TYR A 74 -10.04 -10.30 13.26
N TYR A 75 -10.07 -10.68 14.54
CA TYR A 75 -10.92 -11.78 15.01
C TYR A 75 -12.40 -11.50 14.72
N GLU A 76 -12.91 -10.32 15.05
CA GLU A 76 -14.30 -9.94 14.79
C GLU A 76 -14.66 -10.06 13.30
N VAL A 77 -13.76 -9.63 12.42
CA VAL A 77 -13.98 -9.69 10.97
C VAL A 77 -13.94 -11.14 10.47
N PHE A 78 -12.98 -11.94 10.91
CA PHE A 78 -12.85 -13.34 10.48
C PHE A 78 -13.97 -14.21 11.03
N GLU A 79 -14.39 -14.01 12.28
CA GLU A 79 -15.50 -14.75 12.90
C GLU A 79 -16.80 -14.58 12.15
N LYS A 80 -17.12 -13.37 11.73
CA LYS A 80 -18.28 -13.06 10.89
C LYS A 80 -18.32 -13.97 9.65
N HIS A 81 -17.22 -14.10 8.94
CA HIS A 81 -17.14 -14.89 7.70
C HIS A 81 -17.04 -16.40 7.97
N ALA A 82 -16.38 -16.79 9.06
CA ALA A 82 -16.33 -18.19 9.47
C ALA A 82 -17.74 -18.75 9.81
N LYS A 83 -18.58 -17.95 10.49
CA LYS A 83 -19.99 -18.29 10.76
C LYS A 83 -20.82 -18.48 9.49
N GLU A 84 -20.52 -17.72 8.45
CA GLU A 84 -21.17 -17.79 7.14
C GLU A 84 -20.55 -18.87 6.22
N GLN A 85 -19.50 -19.55 6.66
CA GLN A 85 -18.70 -20.49 5.87
C GLN A 85 -18.17 -19.87 4.56
N LEU A 86 -17.87 -18.58 4.59
CA LEU A 86 -17.35 -17.83 3.46
C LEU A 86 -15.80 -17.81 3.53
N PRO A 87 -15.07 -18.35 2.53
CA PRO A 87 -13.62 -18.30 2.47
C PRO A 87 -13.08 -16.86 2.49
N VAL A 88 -11.98 -16.64 3.18
CA VAL A 88 -11.34 -15.33 3.39
C VAL A 88 -9.92 -15.33 2.85
N ILE A 89 -9.59 -14.31 2.07
CA ILE A 89 -8.21 -13.95 1.72
C ILE A 89 -7.93 -12.58 2.33
N CYS A 90 -7.06 -12.54 3.34
CA CYS A 90 -6.64 -11.32 4.03
C CYS A 90 -5.23 -10.92 3.58
N ILE A 91 -5.10 -9.73 3.01
CA ILE A 91 -3.84 -9.18 2.48
C ILE A 91 -3.36 -8.09 3.43
N CYS A 92 -2.20 -8.29 4.04
CA CYS A 92 -1.59 -7.36 4.99
C CYS A 92 -0.35 -6.67 4.42
N ILE A 93 -0.06 -5.48 4.93
CA ILE A 93 1.21 -4.77 4.73
C ILE A 93 2.40 -5.69 5.02
N THR A 94 3.53 -5.44 4.35
CA THR A 94 4.76 -6.17 4.62
C THR A 94 5.09 -6.26 6.11
N ARG A 95 5.38 -7.47 6.59
CA ARG A 95 5.81 -7.74 7.98
C ARG A 95 7.07 -6.99 8.40
N LYS A 96 7.81 -6.44 7.43
CA LYS A 96 9.01 -5.65 7.70
C LYS A 96 8.70 -4.27 8.28
N PHE A 97 7.47 -3.76 8.07
CA PHE A 97 7.05 -2.44 8.55
C PHE A 97 6.05 -2.49 9.70
N SER A 98 5.24 -3.55 9.78
CA SER A 98 4.15 -3.65 10.77
C SER A 98 3.97 -5.07 11.28
N GLY A 99 3.49 -5.18 12.52
CA GLY A 99 3.02 -6.43 13.09
C GLY A 99 1.59 -6.81 12.68
N SER A 100 0.95 -6.06 11.79
CA SER A 100 -0.42 -6.29 11.29
C SER A 100 -0.63 -7.74 10.82
N LEU A 101 0.30 -8.26 10.00
CA LEU A 101 0.31 -9.66 9.56
C LEU A 101 0.28 -10.65 10.74
N GLN A 102 1.05 -10.37 11.80
CA GLN A 102 1.09 -11.25 12.99
C GLN A 102 -0.24 -11.21 13.75
N SER A 103 -0.85 -10.03 13.90
CA SER A 103 -2.19 -9.90 14.49
C SER A 103 -3.23 -10.71 13.72
N ALA A 104 -3.25 -10.56 12.38
CA ALA A 104 -4.16 -11.31 11.50
C ALA A 104 -3.91 -12.83 11.56
N THR A 105 -2.64 -13.27 11.62
CA THR A 105 -2.30 -14.69 11.72
C THR A 105 -2.76 -15.28 13.05
N THR A 106 -2.54 -14.57 14.16
CA THR A 106 -3.01 -15.00 15.48
C THR A 106 -4.53 -15.08 15.54
N ALA A 107 -5.24 -14.07 14.98
CA ALA A 107 -6.70 -14.10 14.91
C ALA A 107 -7.21 -15.30 14.08
N LYS A 108 -6.57 -15.57 12.94
CA LYS A 108 -6.89 -16.76 12.12
C LYS A 108 -6.75 -18.06 12.94
N ASP A 109 -5.63 -18.21 13.66
CA ASP A 109 -5.39 -19.43 14.43
C ASP A 109 -6.45 -19.61 15.52
N MET A 110 -6.87 -18.53 16.21
CA MET A 110 -7.99 -18.56 17.18
C MET A 110 -9.33 -18.94 16.51
N ILE A 111 -9.62 -18.42 15.32
CA ILE A 111 -10.83 -18.79 14.57
C ILE A 111 -10.82 -20.28 14.21
N LEU A 112 -9.69 -20.84 13.79
CA LEU A 112 -9.59 -22.26 13.42
C LEU A 112 -9.73 -23.21 14.62
N GLU A 113 -9.48 -22.75 15.85
CA GLU A 113 -9.80 -23.52 17.07
C GLU A 113 -11.32 -23.64 17.28
N GLU A 114 -12.10 -22.60 16.94
CA GLU A 114 -13.55 -22.57 17.13
C GLU A 114 -14.31 -23.06 15.89
N TYR A 115 -13.80 -22.77 14.70
CA TYR A 115 -14.38 -23.08 13.38
C TYR A 115 -13.35 -23.86 12.54
N PRO A 116 -13.11 -25.16 12.80
CA PRO A 116 -12.01 -25.92 12.15
C PRO A 116 -12.12 -26.02 10.62
N ASP A 117 -13.33 -25.88 10.08
CA ASP A 117 -13.60 -25.94 8.64
C ASP A 117 -13.49 -24.57 7.94
N ALA A 118 -13.21 -23.50 8.67
CA ALA A 118 -13.07 -22.17 8.10
C ALA A 118 -11.84 -22.09 7.17
N GLN A 119 -12.02 -21.46 6.00
CA GLN A 119 -10.95 -21.25 5.03
C GLN A 119 -10.44 -19.81 5.13
N ILE A 120 -9.31 -19.60 5.76
CA ILE A 120 -8.71 -18.27 5.92
C ILE A 120 -7.23 -18.31 5.52
N THR A 121 -6.86 -17.53 4.50
CA THR A 121 -5.46 -17.30 4.12
C THR A 121 -5.08 -15.86 4.46
N VAL A 122 -3.99 -15.71 5.22
CA VAL A 122 -3.37 -14.40 5.50
C VAL A 122 -2.09 -14.28 4.68
N ILE A 123 -2.01 -13.24 3.84
CA ILE A 123 -0.90 -13.02 2.89
C ILE A 123 -0.06 -11.83 3.34
N ASP A 124 1.25 -12.03 3.50
CA ASP A 124 2.24 -10.95 3.52
C ASP A 124 2.37 -10.41 2.10
N SER A 125 1.88 -9.21 1.85
CA SER A 125 1.95 -8.62 0.50
C SER A 125 3.38 -8.32 0.04
N THR A 126 4.34 -8.21 0.97
CA THR A 126 5.70 -7.71 0.73
C THR A 126 5.77 -6.28 0.17
N ILE A 127 4.67 -5.57 0.20
CA ILE A 127 4.48 -4.19 -0.27
C ILE A 127 3.63 -3.38 0.71
N ASN A 128 3.27 -2.16 0.36
CA ASN A 128 2.40 -1.28 1.15
C ASN A 128 1.71 -0.23 0.27
N THR A 129 0.94 0.64 0.88
CA THR A 129 0.28 1.82 0.30
C THR A 129 -0.50 1.48 -0.99
N VAL A 130 -0.58 2.40 -1.90
CA VAL A 130 -1.32 2.27 -3.17
C VAL A 130 -0.96 1.01 -3.98
N LEU A 131 0.27 0.49 -3.82
CA LEU A 131 0.67 -0.76 -4.47
C LEU A 131 0.01 -1.98 -3.83
N GLN A 132 -0.15 -1.99 -2.49
CA GLN A 132 -0.97 -2.99 -1.82
C GLN A 132 -2.42 -2.89 -2.30
N GLY A 133 -2.93 -1.67 -2.52
CA GLY A 133 -4.24 -1.45 -3.14
C GLY A 133 -4.36 -2.14 -4.51
N LEU A 134 -3.38 -1.96 -5.40
CA LEU A 134 -3.38 -2.67 -6.70
C LEU A 134 -3.36 -4.19 -6.54
N TYR A 135 -2.61 -4.71 -5.59
CA TYR A 135 -2.55 -6.15 -5.30
C TYR A 135 -3.88 -6.69 -4.76
N VAL A 136 -4.57 -5.91 -3.92
CA VAL A 136 -5.93 -6.24 -3.43
C VAL A 136 -6.95 -6.17 -4.57
N LEU A 137 -6.85 -5.18 -5.46
CA LEU A 137 -7.70 -5.10 -6.66
C LEU A 137 -7.48 -6.28 -7.61
N GLU A 138 -6.24 -6.78 -7.71
CA GLU A 138 -5.96 -8.00 -8.49
C GLU A 138 -6.64 -9.23 -7.87
N ALA A 139 -6.64 -9.36 -6.55
CA ALA A 139 -7.41 -10.41 -5.86
C ALA A 139 -8.92 -10.31 -6.17
N CYS A 140 -9.46 -9.09 -6.18
CA CYS A 140 -10.86 -8.85 -6.56
C CYS A 140 -11.11 -9.22 -8.04
N ARG A 141 -10.20 -8.87 -8.95
CA ARG A 141 -10.30 -9.23 -10.38
C ARG A 141 -10.38 -10.75 -10.57
N LEU A 142 -9.49 -11.49 -9.92
CA LEU A 142 -9.48 -12.96 -9.98
C LEU A 142 -10.79 -13.56 -9.42
N ARG A 143 -11.28 -13.05 -8.28
CA ARG A 143 -12.57 -13.41 -7.70
C ARG A 143 -13.71 -13.16 -8.70
N ASP A 144 -13.74 -11.98 -9.31
CA ASP A 144 -14.81 -11.55 -10.21
C ASP A 144 -14.78 -12.31 -11.55
N MET A 145 -13.61 -12.84 -11.95
CA MET A 145 -13.46 -13.81 -13.04
C MET A 145 -14.02 -15.21 -12.67
N GLY A 146 -14.37 -15.43 -11.41
CA GLY A 146 -14.99 -16.68 -10.94
C GLY A 146 -14.00 -17.75 -10.48
N LEU A 147 -12.74 -17.42 -10.23
CA LEU A 147 -11.75 -18.35 -9.69
C LEU A 147 -12.17 -18.79 -8.28
N GLU A 148 -11.85 -20.04 -7.96
CA GLU A 148 -12.06 -20.59 -6.63
C GLU A 148 -10.98 -20.08 -5.65
N TYR A 149 -11.28 -20.13 -4.36
CA TYR A 149 -10.43 -19.63 -3.28
C TYR A 149 -8.96 -20.02 -3.42
N GLN A 150 -8.64 -21.32 -3.59
CA GLN A 150 -7.26 -21.78 -3.69
C GLN A 150 -6.58 -21.30 -4.98
N GLN A 151 -7.32 -21.21 -6.08
CA GLN A 151 -6.80 -20.68 -7.35
C GLN A 151 -6.40 -19.22 -7.24
N ILE A 152 -7.19 -18.40 -6.50
CA ILE A 152 -6.84 -17.00 -6.24
C ILE A 152 -5.57 -16.91 -5.41
N VAL A 153 -5.46 -17.69 -4.32
CA VAL A 153 -4.26 -17.72 -3.47
C VAL A 153 -3.02 -18.09 -4.28
N ASP A 154 -3.10 -19.18 -5.06
CA ASP A 154 -1.98 -19.68 -5.85
C ASP A 154 -1.55 -18.69 -6.94
N ALA A 155 -2.49 -17.94 -7.52
CA ALA A 155 -2.21 -16.92 -8.51
C ALA A 155 -1.58 -15.66 -7.92
N LEU A 156 -1.97 -15.26 -6.69
CA LEU A 156 -1.46 -14.06 -6.03
C LEU A 156 -0.04 -14.21 -5.49
N LEU A 157 0.30 -15.36 -4.91
CA LEU A 157 1.58 -15.56 -4.23
C LEU A 157 2.82 -15.26 -5.10
N PRO A 158 2.89 -15.67 -6.37
CA PRO A 158 4.06 -15.39 -7.21
C PRO A 158 4.21 -13.91 -7.56
N ILE A 159 3.11 -13.18 -7.78
CA ILE A 159 3.19 -11.80 -8.29
C ILE A 159 3.59 -10.78 -7.24
N ARG A 160 3.40 -11.03 -5.94
CA ARG A 160 3.80 -10.12 -4.86
C ARG A 160 5.29 -9.76 -4.90
N GLU A 161 6.14 -10.69 -5.35
CA GLU A 161 7.59 -10.48 -5.48
C GLU A 161 7.96 -9.54 -6.65
N THR A 162 7.02 -9.30 -7.59
CA THR A 162 7.19 -8.40 -8.73
C THR A 162 6.88 -6.94 -8.39
N GLY A 163 6.25 -6.70 -7.24
CA GLY A 163 5.86 -5.36 -6.80
C GLY A 163 7.06 -4.43 -6.59
N ARG A 164 6.98 -3.20 -7.12
CA ARG A 164 7.98 -2.13 -6.94
C ARG A 164 7.29 -0.82 -6.65
N ILE A 165 7.85 -0.06 -5.71
CA ILE A 165 7.50 1.34 -5.53
C ILE A 165 8.77 2.16 -5.72
N PHE A 166 8.72 3.16 -6.59
CA PHE A 166 9.76 4.17 -6.73
C PHE A 166 9.18 5.49 -6.26
N PHE A 167 9.81 6.15 -5.28
CA PHE A 167 9.23 7.34 -4.69
C PHE A 167 10.27 8.30 -4.12
N THR A 168 9.83 9.51 -3.84
CA THR A 168 10.57 10.52 -3.09
C THR A 168 9.66 11.14 -2.02
N ILE A 169 10.26 11.72 -0.99
CA ILE A 169 9.55 12.34 0.14
C ILE A 169 10.04 13.76 0.41
N GLY A 170 9.23 14.51 1.14
CA GLY A 170 9.56 15.88 1.53
C GLY A 170 10.75 15.99 2.49
N SER A 171 10.77 15.15 3.52
CA SER A 171 11.82 15.05 4.54
C SER A 171 11.97 13.61 5.02
N ILE A 172 13.21 13.22 5.33
CA ILE A 172 13.56 11.93 5.93
C ILE A 172 13.20 11.87 7.43
N ASP A 173 12.87 12.99 8.05
CA ASP A 173 12.65 13.07 9.49
C ASP A 173 11.46 12.23 9.94
N TYR A 174 10.39 12.15 9.14
CA TYR A 174 9.23 11.30 9.43
C TYR A 174 9.60 9.81 9.48
N LEU A 175 10.43 9.34 8.54
CA LEU A 175 10.95 7.95 8.58
C LEU A 175 11.80 7.68 9.82
N LYS A 176 12.58 8.68 10.29
CA LYS A 176 13.38 8.56 11.52
C LYS A 176 12.48 8.46 12.75
N HIS A 177 11.56 9.42 12.92
CA HIS A 177 10.66 9.46 14.08
C HIS A 177 9.72 8.25 14.12
N GLY A 178 9.25 7.81 12.95
CA GLY A 178 8.41 6.62 12.81
C GLY A 178 9.17 5.29 12.94
N GLY A 179 10.51 5.30 13.04
CA GLY A 179 11.34 4.09 13.19
C GLY A 179 11.35 3.15 11.97
N ARG A 180 10.88 3.60 10.79
CA ARG A 180 10.83 2.81 9.54
C ARG A 180 11.89 3.26 8.52
N ILE A 181 12.93 3.94 9.00
CA ILE A 181 14.03 4.42 8.17
C ILE A 181 14.86 3.29 7.52
N GLY A 182 14.92 2.11 8.14
CA GLY A 182 15.58 0.92 7.58
C GLY A 182 16.98 1.19 7.01
N LYS A 183 17.21 0.72 5.79
CA LYS A 183 18.49 0.85 5.07
C LYS A 183 18.81 2.28 4.61
N LEU A 184 17.93 3.26 4.87
CA LEU A 184 18.16 4.67 4.60
C LEU A 184 18.89 5.40 5.75
N ALA A 185 19.14 4.74 6.89
CA ALA A 185 19.76 5.36 8.07
C ALA A 185 21.10 6.03 7.78
N GLY A 186 21.91 5.47 6.87
CA GLY A 186 23.20 6.02 6.47
C GLY A 186 23.10 7.38 5.75
N ILE A 187 22.00 7.68 5.07
CA ILE A 187 21.80 8.96 4.37
C ILE A 187 21.34 10.04 5.35
N ALA A 188 20.60 9.64 6.36
CA ALA A 188 20.01 10.55 7.34
C ALA A 188 21.03 11.35 8.14
N ALA A 189 22.28 10.88 8.22
CA ALA A 189 23.35 11.52 8.96
C ALA A 189 24.03 12.70 8.20
N SER A 190 23.80 12.82 6.89
CA SER A 190 24.72 13.57 6.03
C SER A 190 24.23 14.86 5.40
N ALA A 191 22.94 15.22 5.40
CA ALA A 191 22.54 16.46 4.72
C ALA A 191 21.20 17.07 5.13
N LEU A 192 21.21 18.37 5.39
CA LEU A 192 20.04 19.23 5.49
C LEU A 192 19.36 19.37 4.11
N LYS A 193 18.02 19.30 4.08
CA LYS A 193 17.18 19.55 2.87
C LYS A 193 17.37 18.58 1.69
N ILE A 194 17.73 17.32 1.94
CA ILE A 194 17.75 16.31 0.88
C ILE A 194 16.35 15.80 0.54
N LYS A 195 16.18 15.40 -0.71
CA LYS A 195 15.04 14.65 -1.24
C LYS A 195 15.56 13.25 -1.59
N PRO A 196 15.32 12.23 -0.75
CA PRO A 196 15.80 10.88 -1.04
C PRO A 196 15.02 10.29 -2.21
N LEU A 197 15.70 9.48 -3.00
CA LEU A 197 15.10 8.57 -3.98
C LEU A 197 15.08 7.18 -3.35
N ILE A 198 13.91 6.58 -3.30
CA ILE A 198 13.68 5.37 -2.52
C ILE A 198 13.03 4.33 -3.41
N THR A 199 13.52 3.10 -3.34
CA THR A 199 12.88 1.92 -3.90
C THR A 199 12.34 1.03 -2.78
N LEU A 200 11.07 0.65 -2.86
CA LEU A 200 10.53 -0.46 -2.07
C LEU A 200 10.49 -1.70 -2.95
N LYS A 201 11.11 -2.76 -2.47
CA LYS A 201 11.10 -4.11 -3.04
C LYS A 201 11.33 -5.14 -1.93
N GLU A 202 10.84 -6.36 -2.12
CA GLU A 202 11.08 -7.46 -1.16
C GLU A 202 10.67 -7.12 0.28
N GLY A 203 9.66 -6.26 0.43
CA GLY A 203 9.15 -5.82 1.73
C GLY A 203 9.96 -4.72 2.43
N GLU A 204 11.04 -4.20 1.84
CA GLU A 204 11.94 -3.22 2.46
C GLU A 204 12.18 -2.00 1.56
N ILE A 205 12.60 -0.88 2.18
CA ILE A 205 13.03 0.32 1.45
C ILE A 205 14.54 0.36 1.29
N PHE A 206 14.97 0.77 0.10
CA PHE A 206 16.37 0.91 -0.29
C PHE A 206 16.67 2.33 -0.76
N ASN A 207 17.88 2.77 -0.49
CA ASN A 207 18.39 4.03 -1.06
C ASN A 207 18.68 3.84 -2.57
N SER A 208 18.08 4.70 -3.38
CA SER A 208 18.33 4.78 -4.83
C SER A 208 18.94 6.11 -5.25
N GLY A 209 19.35 6.92 -4.28
CA GLY A 209 20.02 8.19 -4.51
C GLY A 209 19.43 9.35 -3.72
N ILE A 210 19.95 10.54 -3.95
CA ILE A 210 19.48 11.77 -3.32
C ILE A 210 19.47 12.92 -4.33
N THR A 211 18.54 13.84 -4.14
CA THR A 211 18.54 15.15 -4.82
C THR A 211 18.33 16.26 -3.79
N ARG A 212 18.42 17.51 -4.21
CA ARG A 212 18.09 18.69 -3.38
C ARG A 212 16.92 19.50 -3.93
N ASN A 213 16.45 19.15 -5.10
CA ASN A 213 15.37 19.85 -5.79
C ASN A 213 14.18 18.91 -5.99
N ARG A 214 12.98 19.37 -5.65
CA ARG A 214 11.75 18.58 -5.72
C ARG A 214 11.44 18.09 -7.14
N LEU A 215 11.42 19.01 -8.11
CA LEU A 215 11.18 18.67 -9.52
C LEU A 215 12.21 17.67 -10.05
N LYS A 216 13.50 17.84 -9.66
CA LYS A 216 14.55 16.90 -10.04
C LYS A 216 14.33 15.53 -9.40
N SER A 217 13.80 15.47 -8.17
CA SER A 217 13.51 14.16 -7.55
C SER A 217 12.37 13.43 -8.27
N MET A 218 11.31 14.11 -8.66
CA MET A 218 10.23 13.52 -9.47
C MET A 218 10.75 13.01 -10.82
N LYS A 219 11.53 13.81 -11.55
CA LYS A 219 12.15 13.35 -12.80
C LYS A 219 13.02 12.11 -12.62
N LYS A 220 13.75 12.03 -11.51
CA LYS A 220 14.54 10.83 -11.19
C LYS A 220 13.69 9.61 -10.87
N VAL A 221 12.52 9.77 -10.26
CA VAL A 221 11.56 8.67 -10.09
C VAL A 221 11.06 8.19 -11.47
N VAL A 222 10.81 9.08 -12.42
CA VAL A 222 10.47 8.70 -13.81
C VAL A 222 11.61 7.93 -14.46
N ASP A 223 12.88 8.40 -14.31
CA ASP A 223 14.05 7.68 -14.84
C ASP A 223 14.14 6.26 -14.26
N MET A 224 14.01 6.11 -12.94
CA MET A 224 14.03 4.80 -12.26
C MET A 224 12.89 3.89 -12.74
N THR A 225 11.72 4.46 -13.02
CA THR A 225 10.58 3.71 -13.58
C THR A 225 10.93 3.20 -14.98
N ARG A 226 11.49 4.05 -15.84
CA ARG A 226 11.93 3.66 -17.19
C ARG A 226 12.96 2.55 -17.14
N GLU A 227 14.01 2.72 -16.33
CA GLU A 227 15.08 1.73 -16.17
C GLU A 227 14.52 0.36 -15.75
N TYR A 228 13.56 0.36 -14.82
CA TYR A 228 12.90 -0.89 -14.39
C TYR A 228 12.05 -1.53 -15.49
N LEU A 229 11.24 -0.74 -16.22
CA LEU A 229 10.41 -1.27 -17.31
C LEU A 229 11.26 -1.86 -18.44
N ASP A 230 12.38 -1.20 -18.76
CA ASP A 230 13.36 -1.69 -19.75
C ASP A 230 14.04 -2.99 -19.26
N GLU A 231 14.48 -3.02 -17.98
CA GLU A 231 15.13 -4.19 -17.35
C GLU A 231 14.25 -5.44 -17.39
N VAL A 232 12.97 -5.29 -17.06
CA VAL A 232 12.02 -6.42 -17.05
C VAL A 232 11.40 -6.70 -18.42
N ASN A 233 11.74 -5.91 -19.44
CA ASN A 233 11.16 -5.99 -20.78
C ASN A 233 9.62 -5.99 -20.72
N ALA A 234 9.05 -5.03 -19.97
CA ALA A 234 7.63 -4.91 -19.71
C ALA A 234 6.84 -4.75 -21.01
N LYS A 235 5.67 -5.39 -21.08
CA LYS A 235 4.80 -5.34 -22.25
C LYS A 235 3.41 -4.86 -21.89
N PRO A 236 2.69 -4.27 -22.86
CA PRO A 236 1.30 -3.88 -22.67
C PRO A 236 0.43 -5.01 -22.09
N GLY A 237 -0.38 -4.68 -21.08
CA GLY A 237 -1.29 -5.62 -20.44
C GLY A 237 -0.69 -6.52 -19.37
N GLU A 238 0.64 -6.50 -19.15
CA GLU A 238 1.27 -7.38 -18.14
C GLU A 238 1.28 -6.80 -16.71
N TYR A 239 1.11 -5.49 -16.56
CA TYR A 239 1.28 -4.81 -15.27
C TYR A 239 0.13 -3.86 -14.93
N SER A 240 -0.20 -3.79 -13.66
CA SER A 240 -0.92 -2.67 -13.05
C SER A 240 0.07 -1.59 -12.64
N PHE A 241 -0.35 -0.32 -12.80
CA PHE A 241 0.47 0.85 -12.51
C PHE A 241 -0.37 1.96 -11.89
N CYS A 242 0.17 2.66 -10.89
CA CYS A 242 -0.49 3.82 -10.28
C CYS A 242 0.50 4.84 -9.77
N ILE A 243 -0.01 6.04 -9.48
CA ILE A 243 0.67 7.10 -8.74
C ILE A 243 0.10 7.18 -7.33
N GLY A 244 1.01 7.24 -6.33
CA GLY A 244 0.68 7.57 -4.95
C GLY A 244 1.16 8.98 -4.59
N TYR A 245 0.31 9.77 -3.90
CA TYR A 245 0.65 11.11 -3.43
C TYR A 245 0.16 11.34 -1.99
N GLY A 246 0.75 12.30 -1.29
CA GLY A 246 0.31 12.68 0.05
C GLY A 246 -0.68 13.84 0.04
N TYR A 247 -0.20 15.04 0.40
CA TYR A 247 -1.04 16.23 0.56
C TYR A 247 -1.36 16.95 -0.76
N ASP A 248 -0.38 17.08 -1.67
CA ASP A 248 -0.49 17.94 -2.86
C ASP A 248 -0.96 17.18 -4.10
N TYR A 249 -2.26 17.28 -4.38
CA TYR A 249 -2.86 16.66 -5.57
C TYR A 249 -2.42 17.31 -6.88
N ASN A 250 -2.14 18.63 -6.89
CA ASN A 250 -1.69 19.31 -8.10
C ASN A 250 -0.29 18.81 -8.51
N GLU A 251 0.59 18.60 -7.54
CA GLU A 251 1.89 17.97 -7.81
C GLU A 251 1.74 16.55 -8.40
N ALA A 252 0.74 15.79 -7.94
CA ALA A 252 0.45 14.47 -8.52
C ALA A 252 -0.03 14.54 -9.97
N LEU A 253 -0.82 15.56 -10.33
CA LEU A 253 -1.23 15.81 -11.71
C LEU A 253 -0.03 16.15 -12.61
N GLU A 254 0.87 17.03 -12.14
CA GLU A 254 2.10 17.34 -12.87
C GLU A 254 2.98 16.09 -13.03
N PHE A 255 3.09 15.28 -12.01
CA PHE A 255 3.87 14.04 -12.03
C PHE A 255 3.28 13.00 -13.00
N ARG A 256 1.94 12.91 -13.10
CA ARG A 256 1.26 12.07 -14.09
C ARG A 256 1.62 12.47 -15.51
N GLU A 257 1.67 13.79 -15.81
CA GLU A 257 2.06 14.28 -17.13
C GLU A 257 3.51 13.88 -17.50
N MET A 258 4.42 13.76 -16.53
CA MET A 258 5.78 13.29 -16.77
C MET A 258 5.85 11.79 -17.10
N LEU A 259 4.87 11.02 -16.67
CA LEU A 259 4.83 9.56 -16.78
C LEU A 259 3.99 9.04 -17.94
N LYS A 260 3.02 9.82 -18.46
CA LYS A 260 1.99 9.34 -19.38
C LYS A 260 2.54 8.67 -20.63
N ASP A 261 3.53 9.29 -21.30
CA ASP A 261 4.09 8.75 -22.55
C ASP A 261 4.88 7.46 -22.28
N LEU A 262 5.67 7.43 -21.19
CA LEU A 262 6.42 6.26 -20.75
C LEU A 262 5.50 5.07 -20.45
N VAL A 263 4.44 5.32 -19.68
CA VAL A 263 3.50 4.28 -19.25
C VAL A 263 2.66 3.78 -20.41
N LYS A 264 2.24 4.69 -21.32
CA LYS A 264 1.54 4.30 -22.54
C LYS A 264 2.43 3.44 -23.46
N GLU A 265 3.68 3.83 -23.66
CA GLU A 265 4.62 3.12 -24.53
C GLU A 265 4.91 1.69 -24.02
N HIS A 266 5.22 1.54 -22.72
CA HIS A 266 5.66 0.26 -22.14
C HIS A 266 4.50 -0.64 -21.69
N LEU A 267 3.44 -0.06 -21.15
CA LEU A 267 2.37 -0.81 -20.50
C LEU A 267 1.02 -0.75 -21.24
N GLY A 268 0.89 0.13 -22.25
CA GLY A 268 -0.37 0.30 -22.97
C GLY A 268 -1.48 0.96 -22.16
N ILE A 269 -1.13 1.63 -21.04
CA ILE A 269 -2.09 2.29 -20.14
C ILE A 269 -2.29 3.74 -20.60
N ASP A 270 -3.51 4.10 -20.98
CA ASP A 270 -3.88 5.46 -21.40
C ASP A 270 -4.18 6.38 -20.21
N GLU A 271 -4.78 5.86 -19.15
CA GLU A 271 -5.13 6.61 -17.95
C GLU A 271 -4.44 6.04 -16.71
N ILE A 272 -3.55 6.84 -16.11
CA ILE A 272 -2.83 6.46 -14.89
C ILE A 272 -3.70 6.82 -13.67
N GLY A 273 -4.03 5.82 -12.86
CA GLY A 273 -4.72 6.01 -11.57
C GLY A 273 -3.86 6.80 -10.58
N ILE A 274 -4.47 7.77 -9.90
CA ILE A 274 -3.83 8.58 -8.85
C ILE A 274 -4.59 8.31 -7.55
N TYR A 275 -3.86 7.85 -6.52
CA TYR A 275 -4.43 7.51 -5.22
C TYR A 275 -3.75 8.30 -4.11
N GLN A 276 -4.54 8.78 -3.14
CA GLN A 276 -3.97 9.44 -1.96
C GLN A 276 -3.43 8.39 -1.00
N ILE A 277 -2.18 8.55 -0.61
CA ILE A 277 -1.53 7.72 0.41
C ILE A 277 -2.22 7.96 1.75
N GLY A 278 -2.60 6.91 2.45
CA GLY A 278 -3.31 6.97 3.73
C GLY A 278 -2.48 7.53 4.88
N ALA A 279 -3.17 7.80 5.98
CA ALA A 279 -2.57 8.43 7.15
C ALA A 279 -1.51 7.52 7.80
N THR A 280 -1.73 6.21 7.84
CA THR A 280 -0.78 5.22 8.37
C THR A 280 0.59 5.31 7.70
N ILE A 281 0.62 5.42 6.38
CA ILE A 281 1.87 5.57 5.63
C ILE A 281 2.37 7.02 5.71
N GLY A 282 1.45 8.00 5.71
CA GLY A 282 1.73 9.43 5.87
C GLY A 282 2.52 9.77 7.14
N VAL A 283 2.23 9.10 8.27
CA VAL A 283 3.00 9.20 9.53
C VAL A 283 4.50 8.99 9.30
N HIS A 284 4.86 8.06 8.41
CA HIS A 284 6.25 7.69 8.17
C HIS A 284 6.89 8.44 6.99
N THR A 285 6.10 8.89 6.01
CA THR A 285 6.61 9.57 4.80
C THR A 285 6.52 11.09 4.88
N GLY A 286 5.76 11.61 5.85
CA GLY A 286 5.43 13.02 5.94
C GLY A 286 4.34 13.42 4.95
N PRO A 287 4.02 14.73 4.85
CA PRO A 287 2.90 15.18 4.02
C PRO A 287 3.19 15.18 2.51
N TYR A 288 4.44 15.04 2.07
CA TYR A 288 4.81 15.18 0.66
C TYR A 288 5.51 13.95 0.06
N PRO A 289 5.01 12.70 0.27
CA PRO A 289 5.43 11.59 -0.56
C PRO A 289 4.82 11.71 -1.97
N ILE A 290 5.58 11.29 -2.98
CA ILE A 290 5.10 11.10 -4.34
C ILE A 290 5.91 9.98 -5.01
N GLY A 291 5.22 9.11 -5.74
CA GLY A 291 5.87 7.99 -6.40
C GLY A 291 4.92 7.16 -7.22
N ILE A 292 5.43 6.06 -7.70
CA ILE A 292 4.67 5.08 -8.49
C ILE A 292 4.64 3.72 -7.78
N GLY A 293 3.57 2.98 -8.01
CA GLY A 293 3.47 1.56 -7.72
C GLY A 293 3.25 0.76 -9.01
N ILE A 294 3.96 -0.35 -9.14
CA ILE A 294 3.85 -1.25 -10.29
C ILE A 294 3.92 -2.70 -9.82
N ILE A 295 3.06 -3.56 -10.37
CA ILE A 295 3.00 -4.99 -10.06
C ILE A 295 2.47 -5.77 -11.27
N LYS A 296 2.96 -6.99 -11.49
CA LYS A 296 2.43 -7.87 -12.53
C LYS A 296 0.98 -8.29 -12.26
N HIS A 297 0.24 -8.51 -13.32
CA HIS A 297 -1.02 -9.26 -13.25
C HIS A 297 -0.75 -10.73 -12.94
N ALA A 298 -1.62 -11.35 -12.15
CA ALA A 298 -1.49 -12.76 -11.78
C ALA A 298 -1.72 -13.70 -12.96
N LEU A 299 -2.64 -13.31 -13.84
CA LEU A 299 -2.93 -14.01 -15.09
C LEU A 299 -2.93 -12.97 -16.20
N THR A 300 -2.08 -13.16 -17.19
CA THR A 300 -2.11 -12.43 -18.46
C THR A 300 -2.90 -13.25 -19.47
N GLU A 301 -3.78 -12.60 -20.23
CA GLU A 301 -4.49 -13.26 -21.33
C GLU A 301 -3.54 -13.76 -22.42
#